data_68d2c37e236d83b0c06c24a17c45db3b
#
_entry.id   68d2c37e236d83b0c06c24a17c45db3b
#
_cell.length_a   1.000
_cell.length_b   1.000
_cell.length_c   1.000
_cell.angle_alpha   90.00
_cell.angle_beta   90.00
_cell.angle_gamma   90.00
#
_symmetry.space_group_name_H-M   'P 1'
#
loop_
_entity.id
_entity.type
_entity.pdbx_description
1 polymer ?
#
loop_
_entity_poly.entity_id
_entity_poly.type
_entity_poly.pdbx_seq_one_letter_code
_entity_poly.pdbx_strand_id
1 'polypeptide(L)'
;MNEKLQGGTITSMAQLSEHLELSDEEKSFQEEKKYLPVAIPSYFFSLINPDDPLDPLRRQVVPTVHEQIEETLEDMDPLEEVEYSVNDRLIHRYTSRVAFLVTDICPMYCRHCFRRRFTGTFQGPATREQIESAASYIQQHPKITEILLTGGDMMTLSDTRIDEMISIFRSACPHLVIRLCTRTPASYPARITDNLISMLKKHTTAPFYVMTQFNHPRELTEQAKEAIAKFVNAGIPAMNQTVLLRGVNDDVDTLESLCNALVFARVKPYYLFQGDLVSGTAHFRVPLQKGMELEQELRKRLSGLAMPVYAIDLPQGGGKVPLSKKYVEETNGCGIWTFTTVEGDRRTYADPETTGQR
;
A
#
# COMPACT_ATOMS: atom_id res chain seq x y z
N MET A 1 27.67 -8.84 9.84
CA MET A 1 27.00 -7.58 9.39
C MET A 1 28.06 -6.71 8.75
N ASN A 2 27.93 -6.47 7.46
CA ASN A 2 29.01 -5.84 6.68
C ASN A 2 29.13 -4.35 7.06
N GLU A 3 30.23 -3.94 7.68
CA GLU A 3 30.49 -2.55 8.14
C GLU A 3 30.43 -1.49 7.00
N LYS A 4 30.49 -1.93 5.74
CA LYS A 4 30.48 -1.05 4.55
C LYS A 4 29.12 -0.43 4.21
N LEU A 5 28.03 -0.88 4.81
CA LEU A 5 26.66 -0.41 4.49
C LEU A 5 26.03 0.50 5.57
N GLN A 6 26.80 0.98 6.55
CA GLN A 6 26.26 1.87 7.58
C GLN A 6 25.71 3.16 6.97
N GLY A 7 24.35 3.22 6.86
CA GLY A 7 23.62 4.42 6.43
C GLY A 7 23.48 4.61 4.91
N GLY A 8 23.95 3.69 4.07
CA GLY A 8 23.87 3.77 2.61
C GLY A 8 22.62 3.14 2.00
N THR A 9 22.46 3.31 0.70
CA THR A 9 21.43 2.65 -0.12
C THR A 9 22.12 1.90 -1.25
N ILE A 10 21.78 0.63 -1.46
CA ILE A 10 22.23 -0.13 -2.63
C ILE A 10 21.41 0.36 -3.82
N THR A 11 22.06 0.78 -4.90
CA THR A 11 21.44 1.41 -6.06
C THR A 11 21.72 0.73 -7.40
N SER A 12 22.35 -0.44 -7.40
CA SER A 12 22.60 -1.22 -8.60
C SER A 12 22.75 -2.71 -8.30
N MET A 13 22.58 -3.55 -9.32
CA MET A 13 22.85 -4.99 -9.23
C MET A 13 24.33 -5.27 -8.94
N ALA A 14 25.24 -4.45 -9.46
CA ALA A 14 26.66 -4.58 -9.19
C ALA A 14 26.97 -4.40 -7.70
N GLN A 15 26.43 -3.36 -7.06
CA GLN A 15 26.55 -3.17 -5.61
C GLN A 15 25.89 -4.30 -4.83
N LEU A 16 24.72 -4.79 -5.29
CA LEU A 16 24.02 -5.88 -4.63
C LEU A 16 24.84 -7.16 -4.62
N SER A 17 25.52 -7.48 -5.73
CA SER A 17 26.40 -8.66 -5.85
C SER A 17 27.63 -8.62 -4.95
N GLU A 18 28.02 -7.45 -4.42
CA GLU A 18 29.09 -7.34 -3.43
C GLU A 18 28.65 -7.83 -2.02
N HIS A 19 27.34 -7.94 -1.80
CA HIS A 19 26.74 -8.22 -0.48
C HIS A 19 25.86 -9.47 -0.43
N LEU A 20 25.36 -9.93 -1.60
CA LEU A 20 24.54 -11.14 -1.74
C LEU A 20 25.14 -12.06 -2.81
N GLU A 21 25.08 -13.36 -2.56
CA GLU A 21 25.18 -14.32 -3.64
C GLU A 21 23.84 -14.28 -4.41
N LEU A 22 23.90 -13.78 -5.66
CA LEU A 22 22.73 -13.65 -6.50
C LEU A 22 22.38 -15.01 -7.12
N SER A 23 21.09 -15.33 -7.21
CA SER A 23 20.59 -16.48 -7.96
C SER A 23 20.77 -16.27 -9.47
N ASP A 24 20.59 -17.32 -10.27
CA ASP A 24 20.67 -17.21 -11.72
C ASP A 24 19.58 -16.30 -12.31
N GLU A 25 18.39 -16.27 -11.70
CA GLU A 25 17.28 -15.40 -12.10
C GLU A 25 17.60 -13.92 -11.80
N GLU A 26 18.24 -13.62 -10.66
CA GLU A 26 18.67 -12.28 -10.28
C GLU A 26 19.84 -11.80 -11.14
N LYS A 27 20.85 -12.67 -11.42
CA LYS A 27 21.97 -12.37 -12.34
C LYS A 27 21.51 -12.08 -13.76
N SER A 28 20.42 -12.69 -14.18
CA SER A 28 19.87 -12.55 -15.53
C SER A 28 19.09 -11.25 -15.73
N PHE A 29 18.78 -10.52 -14.65
CA PHE A 29 18.10 -9.23 -14.75
C PHE A 29 19.02 -8.18 -15.40
N GLN A 30 18.48 -7.49 -16.43
CA GLN A 30 19.18 -6.41 -17.13
C GLN A 30 18.74 -5.05 -16.60
N GLU A 31 19.68 -4.27 -16.07
CA GLU A 31 19.41 -2.89 -15.62
C GLU A 31 19.26 -1.97 -16.83
N GLU A 32 18.01 -1.67 -17.20
CA GLU A 32 17.69 -0.72 -18.26
C GLU A 32 16.74 0.36 -17.73
N LYS A 33 16.78 1.57 -18.31
CA LYS A 33 15.96 2.72 -17.89
C LYS A 33 14.45 2.49 -17.95
N LYS A 34 14.01 1.53 -18.77
CA LYS A 34 12.57 1.19 -18.87
C LYS A 34 12.05 0.38 -17.69
N TYR A 35 12.94 -0.23 -16.91
CA TYR A 35 12.58 -1.00 -15.73
C TYR A 35 12.72 -0.18 -14.45
N LEU A 36 12.02 -0.62 -13.42
CA LEU A 36 12.08 0.01 -12.10
C LEU A 36 13.53 -0.07 -11.57
N PRO A 37 14.15 1.05 -11.14
CA PRO A 37 15.52 1.06 -10.68
C PRO A 37 15.70 0.23 -9.40
N VAL A 38 16.94 -0.06 -9.04
CA VAL A 38 17.29 -0.66 -7.76
C VAL A 38 17.48 0.46 -6.73
N ALA A 39 16.82 0.36 -5.58
CA ALA A 39 17.13 1.13 -4.39
C ALA A 39 16.71 0.33 -3.16
N ILE A 40 17.68 -0.05 -2.32
CA ILE A 40 17.45 -0.83 -1.11
C ILE A 40 18.21 -0.15 0.04
N PRO A 41 17.51 0.51 0.98
CA PRO A 41 18.16 1.09 2.16
C PRO A 41 18.88 0.03 2.99
N SER A 42 20.03 0.36 3.55
CA SER A 42 20.82 -0.54 4.41
C SER A 42 20.00 -1.14 5.55
N TYR A 43 19.05 -0.38 6.09
CA TYR A 43 18.12 -0.88 7.10
C TYR A 43 17.29 -2.06 6.58
N PHE A 44 16.57 -1.90 5.46
CA PHE A 44 15.75 -2.99 4.90
C PHE A 44 16.61 -4.15 4.43
N PHE A 45 17.77 -3.86 3.86
CA PHE A 45 18.75 -4.87 3.45
C PHE A 45 19.19 -5.75 4.64
N SER A 46 19.35 -5.18 5.84
CA SER A 46 19.74 -5.93 7.03
C SER A 46 18.68 -6.94 7.53
N LEU A 47 17.44 -6.83 7.03
CA LEU A 47 16.35 -7.75 7.36
C LEU A 47 16.29 -8.96 6.44
N ILE A 48 16.96 -8.90 5.29
CA ILE A 48 17.02 -9.98 4.29
C ILE A 48 17.90 -11.12 4.81
N ASN A 49 17.46 -12.35 4.59
CA ASN A 49 18.34 -13.50 4.72
C ASN A 49 19.23 -13.61 3.46
N PRO A 50 20.54 -13.34 3.55
CA PRO A 50 21.41 -13.32 2.37
C PRO A 50 21.59 -14.70 1.73
N ASP A 51 21.43 -15.77 2.50
CA ASP A 51 21.68 -17.15 2.08
C ASP A 51 20.46 -17.80 1.43
N ASP A 52 19.31 -17.10 1.43
CA ASP A 52 18.06 -17.63 0.88
C ASP A 52 17.53 -16.73 -0.26
N PRO A 53 17.68 -17.14 -1.53
CA PRO A 53 17.10 -16.43 -2.67
C PRO A 53 15.56 -16.32 -2.63
N LEU A 54 14.89 -17.21 -1.88
CA LEU A 54 13.44 -17.20 -1.71
C LEU A 54 12.98 -16.42 -0.48
N ASP A 55 13.90 -15.77 0.25
CA ASP A 55 13.53 -14.94 1.40
C ASP A 55 12.45 -13.92 1.04
N PRO A 56 11.32 -13.88 1.77
CA PRO A 56 10.15 -13.04 1.43
C PRO A 56 10.45 -11.54 1.42
N LEU A 57 11.47 -11.06 2.15
CA LEU A 57 11.88 -9.67 2.12
C LEU A 57 12.79 -9.40 0.92
N ARG A 58 13.72 -10.33 0.61
CA ARG A 58 14.59 -10.26 -0.58
C ARG A 58 13.77 -10.17 -1.86
N ARG A 59 12.78 -11.05 -2.01
CA ARG A 59 11.88 -11.08 -3.19
C ARG A 59 11.18 -9.74 -3.45
N GLN A 60 10.88 -8.96 -2.42
CA GLN A 60 10.18 -7.69 -2.57
C GLN A 60 11.05 -6.57 -3.15
N VAL A 61 12.39 -6.70 -3.11
CA VAL A 61 13.30 -5.59 -3.42
C VAL A 61 14.44 -5.94 -4.37
N VAL A 62 14.81 -7.22 -4.47
CA VAL A 62 15.82 -7.68 -5.41
C VAL A 62 15.14 -8.02 -6.74
N PRO A 63 15.51 -7.38 -7.85
CA PRO A 63 14.91 -7.65 -9.14
C PRO A 63 15.34 -9.01 -9.71
N THR A 64 14.48 -9.60 -10.52
CA THR A 64 14.74 -10.84 -11.24
C THR A 64 14.37 -10.71 -12.72
N VAL A 65 14.86 -11.61 -13.55
CA VAL A 65 14.51 -11.68 -14.98
C VAL A 65 13.01 -11.78 -15.21
N HIS A 66 12.24 -12.27 -14.25
CA HIS A 66 10.78 -12.40 -14.35
C HIS A 66 10.07 -11.06 -14.52
N GLU A 67 10.68 -9.95 -14.08
CA GLU A 67 10.12 -8.61 -14.32
C GLU A 67 10.22 -8.16 -15.78
N GLN A 68 11.00 -8.86 -16.57
CA GLN A 68 11.29 -8.53 -17.98
C GLN A 68 10.51 -9.42 -18.96
N ILE A 69 9.70 -10.34 -18.41
CA ILE A 69 8.81 -11.20 -19.19
C ILE A 69 7.52 -10.44 -19.44
N GLU A 70 7.16 -10.25 -20.69
CA GLU A 70 5.89 -9.65 -21.09
C GLU A 70 4.76 -10.67 -21.03
N GLU A 71 3.68 -10.33 -20.33
CA GLU A 71 2.46 -11.14 -20.22
C GLU A 71 1.31 -10.45 -20.96
N THR A 72 0.55 -11.21 -21.72
CA THR A 72 -0.48 -10.68 -22.65
C THR A 72 -1.60 -9.89 -21.96
N LEU A 73 -1.86 -10.15 -20.67
CA LEU A 73 -2.94 -9.51 -19.93
C LEU A 73 -2.46 -8.38 -19.02
N GLU A 74 -1.16 -8.03 -19.08
CA GLU A 74 -0.58 -6.97 -18.26
C GLU A 74 -0.55 -5.64 -19.01
N ASP A 75 -0.73 -4.56 -18.25
CA ASP A 75 -0.65 -3.18 -18.73
C ASP A 75 0.30 -2.36 -17.84
N MET A 76 0.89 -1.33 -18.38
CA MET A 76 1.68 -0.35 -17.60
C MET A 76 0.80 0.52 -16.71
N ASP A 77 -0.48 0.71 -17.05
CA ASP A 77 -1.47 1.49 -16.29
C ASP A 77 -2.79 0.73 -16.11
N PRO A 78 -2.79 -0.44 -15.46
CA PRO A 78 -3.98 -1.30 -15.36
C PRO A 78 -5.17 -0.64 -14.65
N LEU A 79 -4.93 0.44 -13.91
CA LEU A 79 -5.96 1.19 -13.20
C LEU A 79 -6.44 2.43 -13.96
N GLU A 80 -5.92 2.65 -15.17
CA GLU A 80 -6.26 3.81 -16.01
C GLU A 80 -6.07 5.16 -15.29
N GLU A 81 -5.01 5.26 -14.47
CA GLU A 81 -4.73 6.50 -13.75
C GLU A 81 -4.51 7.69 -14.69
N VAL A 82 -4.01 7.43 -15.91
CA VAL A 82 -3.82 8.47 -16.95
C VAL A 82 -5.16 9.05 -17.39
N GLU A 83 -6.17 8.22 -17.62
CA GLU A 83 -7.51 8.64 -18.02
C GLU A 83 -8.21 9.49 -16.95
N TYR A 84 -8.01 9.12 -15.67
CA TYR A 84 -8.55 9.87 -14.53
C TYR A 84 -7.67 11.05 -14.07
N SER A 85 -6.57 11.33 -14.78
CA SER A 85 -5.68 12.43 -14.42
C SER A 85 -6.28 13.78 -14.83
N VAL A 86 -6.45 14.66 -13.85
CA VAL A 86 -6.85 16.05 -14.04
C VAL A 86 -5.68 16.87 -14.59
N ASN A 87 -4.50 16.55 -14.14
CA ASN A 87 -3.21 17.08 -14.58
C ASN A 87 -2.12 16.04 -14.29
N ASP A 88 -0.87 16.34 -14.57
CA ASP A 88 0.27 15.41 -14.43
C ASP A 88 0.43 14.77 -13.05
N ARG A 89 -0.18 15.34 -12.01
CA ARG A 89 0.01 14.93 -10.62
C ARG A 89 -1.29 14.63 -9.86
N LEU A 90 -2.46 15.00 -10.38
CA LEU A 90 -3.75 14.84 -9.70
C LEU A 90 -4.65 13.86 -10.43
N ILE A 91 -5.00 12.78 -9.75
CA ILE A 91 -5.89 11.72 -10.25
C ILE A 91 -7.21 11.80 -9.50
N HIS A 92 -8.33 11.93 -10.23
CA HIS A 92 -9.69 12.04 -9.67
C HIS A 92 -10.61 10.96 -10.23
N ARG A 93 -10.51 9.75 -9.67
CA ARG A 93 -11.33 8.59 -10.06
C ARG A 93 -12.62 8.44 -9.24
N TYR A 94 -12.60 8.85 -7.98
CA TYR A 94 -13.69 8.65 -7.03
C TYR A 94 -14.29 9.98 -6.60
N THR A 95 -15.62 10.09 -6.55
CA THR A 95 -16.34 11.35 -6.25
C THR A 95 -15.84 12.12 -5.03
N SER A 96 -15.44 11.43 -3.96
CA SER A 96 -15.09 12.05 -2.67
C SER A 96 -13.61 12.17 -2.38
N ARG A 97 -12.73 11.61 -3.24
CA ARG A 97 -11.30 11.59 -2.96
C ARG A 97 -10.45 11.64 -4.21
N VAL A 98 -9.28 12.22 -4.06
CA VAL A 98 -8.26 12.34 -5.11
C VAL A 98 -6.92 11.77 -4.63
N ALA A 99 -6.09 11.35 -5.59
CA ALA A 99 -4.69 11.02 -5.32
C ALA A 99 -3.79 12.09 -5.93
N PHE A 100 -2.84 12.60 -5.14
CA PHE A 100 -1.84 13.56 -5.59
C PHE A 100 -0.46 12.92 -5.58
N LEU A 101 0.19 12.89 -6.76
CA LEU A 101 1.50 12.29 -6.96
C LEU A 101 2.60 13.27 -6.55
N VAL A 102 2.99 13.22 -5.28
CA VAL A 102 3.91 14.22 -4.68
C VAL A 102 5.33 14.12 -5.22
N THR A 103 5.77 12.93 -5.59
CA THR A 103 7.09 12.63 -6.14
C THR A 103 7.07 11.26 -6.81
N ASP A 104 7.98 11.00 -7.71
CA ASP A 104 8.21 9.67 -8.30
C ASP A 104 9.36 8.90 -7.62
N ILE A 105 9.97 9.50 -6.59
CA ILE A 105 11.12 8.93 -5.87
C ILE A 105 10.62 8.13 -4.66
N CYS A 106 11.22 6.95 -4.46
CA CYS A 106 11.04 6.13 -3.25
C CYS A 106 12.39 5.90 -2.57
N PRO A 107 12.43 5.73 -1.23
CA PRO A 107 13.65 5.30 -0.56
C PRO A 107 13.99 3.85 -0.90
N MET A 108 12.97 3.07 -1.31
CA MET A 108 13.05 1.66 -1.70
C MET A 108 12.08 1.39 -2.84
N TYR A 109 12.55 0.80 -3.93
CA TYR A 109 11.68 0.43 -5.04
C TYR A 109 11.17 -1.01 -4.87
N CYS A 110 9.88 -1.11 -4.52
CA CYS A 110 9.18 -2.39 -4.37
C CYS A 110 8.99 -3.06 -5.73
N ARG A 111 9.47 -4.30 -5.90
CA ARG A 111 9.39 -5.00 -7.19
C ARG A 111 7.95 -5.30 -7.65
N HIS A 112 7.00 -5.32 -6.72
CA HIS A 112 5.56 -5.46 -6.96
C HIS A 112 4.81 -4.12 -7.11
N CYS A 113 5.50 -3.00 -7.35
CA CYS A 113 4.88 -1.68 -7.44
C CYS A 113 3.93 -1.59 -8.63
N PHE A 114 2.64 -1.32 -8.39
CA PHE A 114 1.65 -1.15 -9.45
C PHE A 114 1.80 0.17 -10.22
N ARG A 115 2.41 1.19 -9.59
CA ARG A 115 2.61 2.52 -10.19
C ARG A 115 4.02 2.66 -10.80
N ARG A 116 4.61 1.57 -11.26
CA ARG A 116 5.97 1.55 -11.82
C ARG A 116 6.13 2.37 -13.11
N ARG A 117 5.03 2.67 -13.83
CA ARG A 117 5.05 3.60 -14.97
C ARG A 117 5.45 5.03 -14.58
N PHE A 118 5.17 5.42 -13.33
CA PHE A 118 5.46 6.76 -12.78
C PHE A 118 6.65 6.74 -11.83
N THR A 119 6.73 5.73 -10.97
CA THR A 119 7.76 5.63 -9.92
C THR A 119 9.13 5.33 -10.51
N GLY A 120 10.14 6.10 -10.12
CA GLY A 120 11.51 5.93 -10.61
C GLY A 120 11.80 6.56 -11.96
N THR A 121 10.92 7.44 -12.48
CA THR A 121 11.12 8.16 -13.76
C THR A 121 12.00 9.40 -13.62
N PHE A 122 12.43 9.75 -12.41
CA PHE A 122 13.31 10.88 -12.09
C PHE A 122 12.77 12.26 -12.49
N GLN A 123 11.44 12.43 -12.49
CA GLN A 123 10.79 13.72 -12.65
C GLN A 123 10.92 14.61 -11.40
N GLY A 124 11.16 13.99 -10.25
CA GLY A 124 11.33 14.67 -8.98
C GLY A 124 10.02 15.08 -8.28
N PRO A 125 10.12 15.90 -7.24
CA PRO A 125 8.97 16.38 -6.48
C PRO A 125 8.05 17.28 -7.30
N ALA A 126 6.76 17.24 -6.98
CA ALA A 126 5.76 18.16 -7.54
C ALA A 126 6.20 19.63 -7.31
N THR A 127 6.05 20.48 -8.32
CA THR A 127 6.35 21.90 -8.21
C THR A 127 5.27 22.63 -7.39
N ARG A 128 5.57 23.84 -6.96
CA ARG A 128 4.61 24.68 -6.24
C ARG A 128 3.36 24.94 -7.08
N GLU A 129 3.53 25.22 -8.37
CA GLU A 129 2.45 25.47 -9.31
C GLU A 129 1.55 24.23 -9.47
N GLN A 130 2.14 23.03 -9.51
CA GLN A 130 1.37 21.76 -9.56
C GLN A 130 0.54 21.54 -8.30
N ILE A 131 1.09 21.87 -7.12
CA ILE A 131 0.39 21.78 -5.83
C ILE A 131 -0.75 22.80 -5.79
N GLU A 132 -0.51 24.07 -6.15
CA GLU A 132 -1.51 25.13 -6.17
C GLU A 132 -2.64 24.83 -7.17
N SER A 133 -2.31 24.30 -8.35
CA SER A 133 -3.29 23.84 -9.35
C SER A 133 -4.19 22.74 -8.80
N ALA A 134 -3.60 21.73 -8.11
CA ALA A 134 -4.37 20.67 -7.48
C ALA A 134 -5.26 21.21 -6.35
N ALA A 135 -4.76 22.09 -5.52
CA ALA A 135 -5.52 22.71 -4.43
C ALA A 135 -6.71 23.54 -4.97
N SER A 136 -6.50 24.31 -6.02
CA SER A 136 -7.56 25.08 -6.71
C SER A 136 -8.64 24.14 -7.29
N TYR A 137 -8.23 23.03 -7.92
CA TYR A 137 -9.16 22.01 -8.42
C TYR A 137 -10.03 21.44 -7.30
N ILE A 138 -9.42 21.05 -6.18
CA ILE A 138 -10.15 20.50 -5.01
C ILE A 138 -11.14 21.53 -4.47
N GLN A 139 -10.75 22.79 -4.35
CA GLN A 139 -11.61 23.86 -3.88
C GLN A 139 -12.86 24.06 -4.77
N GLN A 140 -12.72 23.88 -6.08
CA GLN A 140 -13.83 23.95 -7.05
C GLN A 140 -14.72 22.71 -7.06
N HIS A 141 -14.30 21.62 -6.40
CA HIS A 141 -15.02 20.34 -6.35
C HIS A 141 -15.38 19.97 -4.89
N PRO A 142 -16.40 20.59 -4.27
CA PRO A 142 -16.71 20.44 -2.84
C PRO A 142 -17.11 19.05 -2.39
N LYS A 143 -17.38 18.14 -3.33
CA LYS A 143 -17.60 16.71 -3.02
C LYS A 143 -16.30 15.99 -2.65
N ILE A 144 -15.13 16.54 -2.98
CA ILE A 144 -13.84 15.99 -2.59
C ILE A 144 -13.60 16.35 -1.12
N THR A 145 -13.55 15.33 -0.28
CA THR A 145 -13.33 15.46 1.17
C THR A 145 -11.99 14.89 1.61
N GLU A 146 -11.30 14.16 0.73
CA GLU A 146 -10.06 13.47 1.06
C GLU A 146 -9.02 13.60 -0.07
N ILE A 147 -7.75 13.74 0.33
CA ILE A 147 -6.60 13.65 -0.56
C ILE A 147 -5.62 12.59 -0.08
N LEU A 148 -5.14 11.76 -0.99
CA LEU A 148 -4.06 10.82 -0.77
C LEU A 148 -2.76 11.44 -1.29
N LEU A 149 -1.82 11.77 -0.41
CA LEU A 149 -0.47 12.18 -0.78
C LEU A 149 0.35 10.92 -1.04
N THR A 150 0.63 10.64 -2.31
CA THR A 150 1.17 9.37 -2.80
C THR A 150 2.12 9.58 -3.98
N GLY A 151 2.26 8.62 -4.87
CA GLY A 151 3.14 8.65 -6.06
C GLY A 151 4.26 7.65 -5.88
N GLY A 152 5.51 8.14 -5.69
CA GLY A 152 6.55 7.42 -5.01
C GLY A 152 6.28 7.39 -3.51
N ASP A 153 7.25 7.74 -2.69
CA ASP A 153 7.00 7.83 -1.24
C ASP A 153 7.16 9.28 -0.78
N MET A 154 6.08 9.87 -0.26
CA MET A 154 6.07 11.27 0.16
C MET A 154 7.10 11.58 1.27
N MET A 155 7.53 10.59 2.07
CA MET A 155 8.53 10.78 3.12
C MET A 155 9.95 10.95 2.59
N THR A 156 10.18 10.86 1.28
CA THR A 156 11.44 11.26 0.64
C THR A 156 11.62 12.77 0.60
N LEU A 157 10.53 13.53 0.72
CA LEU A 157 10.57 14.98 0.79
C LEU A 157 11.10 15.47 2.15
N SER A 158 11.70 16.67 2.19
CA SER A 158 12.05 17.33 3.45
C SER A 158 10.79 17.73 4.24
N ASP A 159 10.92 17.84 5.55
CA ASP A 159 9.83 18.29 6.43
C ASP A 159 9.28 19.65 5.98
N THR A 160 10.15 20.59 5.58
CA THR A 160 9.76 21.90 5.04
C THR A 160 8.89 21.76 3.79
N ARG A 161 9.25 20.88 2.88
CA ARG A 161 8.50 20.69 1.63
C ARG A 161 7.14 20.05 1.89
N ILE A 162 7.06 19.11 2.83
CA ILE A 162 5.81 18.51 3.29
C ILE A 162 4.93 19.57 3.95
N ASP A 163 5.48 20.41 4.82
CA ASP A 163 4.77 21.49 5.52
C ASP A 163 4.18 22.52 4.54
N GLU A 164 4.97 22.97 3.55
CA GLU A 164 4.51 23.86 2.48
C GLU A 164 3.33 23.27 1.70
N MET A 165 3.47 22.04 1.26
CA MET A 165 2.43 21.34 0.48
C MET A 165 1.14 21.21 1.30
N ILE A 166 1.21 20.75 2.54
CA ILE A 166 0.05 20.64 3.44
C ILE A 166 -0.57 22.01 3.68
N SER A 167 0.23 23.06 3.88
CA SER A 167 -0.24 24.43 4.08
C SER A 167 -1.05 24.93 2.89
N ILE A 168 -0.61 24.64 1.66
CA ILE A 168 -1.34 25.04 0.44
C ILE A 168 -2.69 24.32 0.39
N PHE A 169 -2.72 22.99 0.58
CA PHE A 169 -3.98 22.24 0.56
C PHE A 169 -4.95 22.69 1.70
N ARG A 170 -4.44 22.90 2.91
CA ARG A 170 -5.25 23.35 4.07
C ARG A 170 -5.75 24.78 3.90
N SER A 171 -4.99 25.66 3.25
CA SER A 171 -5.44 27.03 2.95
C SER A 171 -6.59 27.04 1.93
N ALA A 172 -6.53 26.18 0.92
CA ALA A 172 -7.59 26.05 -0.08
C ALA A 172 -8.82 25.31 0.48
N CYS A 173 -8.61 24.26 1.27
CA CYS A 173 -9.64 23.37 1.80
C CYS A 173 -9.34 22.98 3.26
N PRO A 174 -9.75 23.83 4.25
CA PRO A 174 -9.41 23.62 5.66
C PRO A 174 -9.88 22.28 6.26
N HIS A 175 -10.97 21.72 5.74
CA HIS A 175 -11.56 20.45 6.22
C HIS A 175 -11.13 19.22 5.45
N LEU A 176 -10.18 19.36 4.54
CA LEU A 176 -9.70 18.25 3.71
C LEU A 176 -8.95 17.21 4.57
N VAL A 177 -9.43 15.99 4.61
CA VAL A 177 -8.74 14.87 5.24
C VAL A 177 -7.53 14.50 4.38
N ILE A 178 -6.35 14.40 5.01
CA ILE A 178 -5.11 14.06 4.29
C ILE A 178 -4.65 12.67 4.71
N ARG A 179 -4.47 11.80 3.71
CA ARG A 179 -3.86 10.48 3.89
C ARG A 179 -2.40 10.52 3.46
N LEU A 180 -1.50 10.27 4.40
CA LEU A 180 -0.06 10.21 4.20
C LEU A 180 0.30 8.79 3.78
N CYS A 181 0.44 8.55 2.46
CA CYS A 181 0.73 7.22 1.93
C CYS A 181 2.25 6.99 1.88
N THR A 182 2.74 6.03 2.66
CA THR A 182 4.18 5.79 2.80
C THR A 182 4.50 4.35 3.18
N ARG A 183 5.58 3.81 2.62
CA ARG A 183 6.22 2.57 3.07
C ARG A 183 7.44 2.84 3.94
N THR A 184 7.78 4.10 4.19
CA THR A 184 8.98 4.49 4.93
C THR A 184 9.06 3.87 6.34
N PRO A 185 7.98 3.69 7.12
CA PRO A 185 8.08 2.97 8.40
C PRO A 185 8.63 1.55 8.28
N ALA A 186 8.40 0.86 7.15
CA ALA A 186 8.95 -0.47 6.86
C ALA A 186 10.35 -0.40 6.24
N SER A 187 10.61 0.58 5.37
CA SER A 187 11.82 0.62 4.53
C SER A 187 12.96 1.46 5.12
N TYR A 188 12.62 2.54 5.84
CA TYR A 188 13.58 3.49 6.42
C TYR A 188 12.99 4.21 7.64
N PRO A 189 12.70 3.50 8.75
CA PRO A 189 11.97 4.03 9.92
C PRO A 189 12.63 5.25 10.56
N ALA A 190 13.96 5.39 10.48
CA ALA A 190 14.70 6.54 11.02
C ALA A 190 14.27 7.89 10.41
N ARG A 191 13.62 7.89 9.23
CA ARG A 191 13.08 9.10 8.60
C ARG A 191 11.89 9.68 9.40
N ILE A 192 11.22 8.87 10.20
CA ILE A 192 10.08 9.31 11.00
C ILE A 192 10.60 9.93 12.31
N THR A 193 10.90 11.22 12.23
CA THR A 193 11.50 12.00 13.33
C THR A 193 10.45 12.71 14.18
N ASP A 194 10.84 13.14 15.37
CA ASP A 194 9.97 13.94 16.23
C ASP A 194 9.71 15.34 15.64
N ASN A 195 10.65 15.85 14.82
CA ASN A 195 10.48 17.10 14.09
C ASN A 195 9.35 16.98 13.04
N LEU A 196 9.34 15.89 12.25
CA LEU A 196 8.26 15.60 11.32
C LEU A 196 6.90 15.55 12.04
N ILE A 197 6.81 14.84 13.14
CA ILE A 197 5.58 14.74 13.93
C ILE A 197 5.16 16.10 14.50
N SER A 198 6.11 16.86 15.04
CA SER A 198 5.87 18.19 15.55
C SER A 198 5.37 19.17 14.47
N MET A 199 5.88 19.04 13.24
CA MET A 199 5.42 19.80 12.09
C MET A 199 3.98 19.40 11.74
N LEU A 200 3.67 18.10 11.60
CA LEU A 200 2.31 17.63 11.28
C LEU A 200 1.27 18.12 12.32
N LYS A 201 1.63 18.14 13.61
CA LYS A 201 0.76 18.62 14.69
C LYS A 201 0.39 20.10 14.61
N LYS A 202 1.05 20.90 13.80
CA LYS A 202 0.65 22.31 13.56
C LYS A 202 -0.62 22.43 12.71
N HIS A 203 -0.91 21.42 11.89
CA HIS A 203 -2.05 21.39 10.96
C HIS A 203 -3.27 20.74 11.61
N THR A 204 -4.05 21.52 12.37
CA THR A 204 -5.13 21.04 13.24
C THR A 204 -6.53 21.13 12.65
N THR A 205 -6.70 21.68 11.44
CA THR A 205 -8.03 21.99 10.88
C THR A 205 -8.82 20.76 10.46
N ALA A 206 -8.15 19.64 10.14
CA ALA A 206 -8.75 18.35 9.83
C ALA A 206 -7.74 17.21 10.09
N PRO A 207 -8.19 15.95 10.25
CA PRO A 207 -7.32 14.85 10.61
C PRO A 207 -6.34 14.47 9.50
N PHE A 208 -5.24 13.83 9.93
CA PHE A 208 -4.38 13.00 9.10
C PHE A 208 -4.67 11.53 9.36
N TYR A 209 -4.40 10.70 8.35
CA TYR A 209 -4.27 9.25 8.46
C TYR A 209 -2.96 8.83 7.82
N VAL A 210 -2.17 7.97 8.47
CA VAL A 210 -1.01 7.37 7.82
C VAL A 210 -1.41 6.04 7.20
N MET A 211 -1.16 5.90 5.90
CA MET A 211 -1.43 4.68 5.14
C MET A 211 -0.11 3.98 4.90
N THR A 212 0.17 2.95 5.71
CA THR A 212 1.41 2.18 5.62
C THR A 212 1.28 1.00 4.67
N GLN A 213 2.42 0.41 4.31
CA GLN A 213 2.47 -0.85 3.58
C GLN A 213 3.52 -1.77 4.22
N PHE A 214 3.04 -2.77 4.94
CA PHE A 214 3.78 -3.92 5.41
C PHE A 214 3.18 -5.15 4.73
N ASN A 215 4.02 -6.01 4.17
CA ASN A 215 3.58 -7.21 3.47
C ASN A 215 3.98 -8.50 4.21
N HIS A 216 4.95 -8.42 5.14
CA HIS A 216 5.44 -9.57 5.88
C HIS A 216 5.69 -9.20 7.36
N PRO A 217 5.40 -10.08 8.34
CA PRO A 217 5.56 -9.77 9.76
C PRO A 217 7.00 -9.40 10.15
N ARG A 218 8.03 -9.91 9.46
CA ARG A 218 9.43 -9.54 9.70
C ARG A 218 9.78 -8.09 9.38
N GLU A 219 8.94 -7.39 8.63
CA GLU A 219 9.10 -5.94 8.39
C GLU A 219 8.72 -5.11 9.64
N LEU A 220 7.90 -5.65 10.54
CA LEU A 220 7.48 -4.99 11.78
C LEU A 220 8.52 -5.16 12.90
N THR A 221 9.73 -4.68 12.66
CA THR A 221 10.79 -4.63 13.68
C THR A 221 10.45 -3.62 14.79
N GLU A 222 11.19 -3.63 15.88
CA GLU A 222 11.01 -2.64 16.95
C GLU A 222 11.17 -1.20 16.43
N GLN A 223 12.16 -0.94 15.56
CA GLN A 223 12.36 0.39 14.94
C GLN A 223 11.15 0.80 14.07
N ALA A 224 10.58 -0.12 13.31
CA ALA A 224 9.38 0.14 12.51
C ALA A 224 8.16 0.43 13.41
N LYS A 225 7.98 -0.33 14.50
CA LYS A 225 6.92 -0.10 15.50
C LYS A 225 7.07 1.25 16.21
N GLU A 226 8.30 1.63 16.59
CA GLU A 226 8.59 2.94 17.17
C GLU A 226 8.26 4.08 16.20
N ALA A 227 8.63 3.96 14.92
CA ALA A 227 8.28 4.93 13.89
C ALA A 227 6.76 5.12 13.76
N ILE A 228 6.01 4.02 13.72
CA ILE A 228 4.54 4.06 13.70
C ILE A 228 3.98 4.67 15.00
N ALA A 229 4.54 4.28 16.15
CA ALA A 229 4.08 4.76 17.44
C ALA A 229 4.15 6.30 17.54
N LYS A 230 5.11 6.94 16.88
CA LYS A 230 5.18 8.43 16.81
C LYS A 230 3.93 9.03 16.18
N PHE A 231 3.44 8.49 15.07
CA PHE A 231 2.18 8.95 14.45
C PHE A 231 0.98 8.71 15.37
N VAL A 232 0.83 7.49 15.86
CA VAL A 232 -0.32 7.09 16.68
C VAL A 232 -0.36 7.85 18.02
N ASN A 233 0.79 8.06 18.66
CA ASN A 233 0.89 8.87 19.88
C ASN A 233 0.58 10.37 19.65
N ALA A 234 0.76 10.84 18.43
CA ALA A 234 0.39 12.18 18.01
C ALA A 234 -1.10 12.32 17.62
N GLY A 235 -1.90 11.25 17.75
CA GLY A 235 -3.31 11.23 17.38
C GLY A 235 -3.56 11.03 15.88
N ILE A 236 -2.56 10.56 15.13
CA ILE A 236 -2.68 10.23 13.70
C ILE A 236 -2.91 8.73 13.56
N PRO A 237 -4.12 8.27 13.21
CA PRO A 237 -4.41 6.85 13.04
C PRO A 237 -3.56 6.23 11.93
N ALA A 238 -3.13 4.98 12.16
CA ALA A 238 -2.35 4.20 11.20
C ALA A 238 -3.16 3.03 10.62
N MET A 239 -3.08 2.88 9.31
CA MET A 239 -3.74 1.83 8.55
C MET A 239 -2.77 1.16 7.61
N ASN A 240 -2.88 -0.16 7.43
CA ASN A 240 -2.00 -0.92 6.55
C ASN A 240 -2.73 -1.41 5.30
N GLN A 241 -2.06 -1.27 4.15
CA GLN A 241 -2.51 -1.78 2.86
C GLN A 241 -1.52 -2.86 2.40
N THR A 242 -1.77 -4.10 2.80
CA THR A 242 -0.99 -5.27 2.38
C THR A 242 -1.34 -5.64 0.94
N VAL A 243 -0.36 -6.03 0.15
CA VAL A 243 -0.56 -6.69 -1.16
C VAL A 243 -0.32 -8.18 -0.99
N LEU A 244 -1.22 -9.02 -1.53
CA LEU A 244 -1.07 -10.47 -1.56
C LEU A 244 -0.05 -10.86 -2.63
N LEU A 245 1.09 -11.41 -2.20
CA LEU A 245 2.25 -11.65 -3.05
C LEU A 245 2.71 -13.11 -2.94
N ARG A 246 2.83 -13.77 -4.07
CA ARG A 246 3.34 -15.15 -4.18
C ARG A 246 4.77 -15.25 -3.65
N GLY A 247 4.98 -16.19 -2.72
CA GLY A 247 6.27 -16.44 -2.08
C GLY A 247 6.71 -15.35 -1.11
N VAL A 248 5.78 -14.47 -0.69
CA VAL A 248 6.01 -13.47 0.35
C VAL A 248 5.03 -13.66 1.51
N ASN A 249 3.74 -13.71 1.21
CA ASN A 249 2.67 -13.80 2.22
C ASN A 249 1.45 -14.58 1.73
N ASP A 250 1.62 -15.47 0.76
CA ASP A 250 0.54 -16.25 0.16
C ASP A 250 0.22 -17.55 0.93
N ASP A 251 0.37 -17.49 2.24
CA ASP A 251 -0.06 -18.50 3.21
C ASP A 251 -0.79 -17.87 4.40
N VAL A 252 -1.64 -18.65 5.04
CA VAL A 252 -2.53 -18.14 6.08
C VAL A 252 -1.79 -17.77 7.37
N ASP A 253 -0.74 -18.50 7.74
CA ASP A 253 -0.03 -18.30 9.00
C ASP A 253 0.80 -17.01 8.96
N THR A 254 1.42 -16.71 7.82
CA THR A 254 2.12 -15.44 7.57
C THR A 254 1.17 -14.26 7.61
N LEU A 255 0.00 -14.35 6.95
CA LEU A 255 -1.00 -13.28 6.96
C LEU A 255 -1.63 -13.08 8.34
N GLU A 256 -1.95 -14.15 9.07
CA GLU A 256 -2.44 -14.08 10.45
C GLU A 256 -1.42 -13.40 11.36
N SER A 257 -0.16 -13.82 11.29
CA SER A 257 0.95 -13.25 12.07
C SER A 257 1.11 -11.75 11.76
N LEU A 258 1.08 -11.37 10.48
CA LEU A 258 1.16 -9.97 10.06
C LEU A 258 0.00 -9.13 10.62
N CYS A 259 -1.24 -9.61 10.44
CA CYS A 259 -2.42 -8.88 10.88
C CYS A 259 -2.45 -8.67 12.40
N ASN A 260 -2.10 -9.69 13.17
CA ASN A 260 -2.01 -9.60 14.62
C ASN A 260 -0.87 -8.65 15.05
N ALA A 261 0.31 -8.74 14.44
CA ALA A 261 1.43 -7.86 14.74
C ALA A 261 1.11 -6.38 14.42
N LEU A 262 0.36 -6.11 13.35
CA LEU A 262 -0.13 -4.76 13.02
C LEU A 262 -1.06 -4.23 14.11
N VAL A 263 -2.01 -5.03 14.59
CA VAL A 263 -2.92 -4.62 15.68
C VAL A 263 -2.14 -4.31 16.96
N PHE A 264 -1.14 -5.13 17.31
CA PHE A 264 -0.25 -4.85 18.44
C PHE A 264 0.52 -3.53 18.28
N ALA A 265 0.90 -3.18 17.05
CA ALA A 265 1.50 -1.89 16.72
C ALA A 265 0.48 -0.74 16.60
N ARG A 266 -0.79 -0.98 16.94
CA ARG A 266 -1.90 -0.01 16.80
C ARG A 266 -2.13 0.46 15.35
N VAL A 267 -1.87 -0.42 14.39
CA VAL A 267 -2.15 -0.25 12.96
C VAL A 267 -3.35 -1.11 12.59
N LYS A 268 -4.39 -0.51 12.01
CA LYS A 268 -5.52 -1.27 11.47
C LYS A 268 -5.09 -1.97 10.18
N PRO A 269 -5.12 -3.32 10.08
CA PRO A 269 -5.11 -4.00 8.80
C PRO A 269 -6.32 -3.51 7.98
N TYR A 270 -6.10 -2.68 6.97
CA TYR A 270 -7.19 -2.00 6.25
C TYR A 270 -7.59 -2.77 5.01
N TYR A 271 -6.63 -2.96 4.10
CA TYR A 271 -6.81 -3.78 2.91
C TYR A 271 -5.78 -4.91 2.83
N LEU A 272 -6.21 -6.05 2.30
CA LEU A 272 -5.38 -7.03 1.62
C LEU A 272 -5.72 -6.90 0.13
N PHE A 273 -4.81 -6.40 -0.69
CA PHE A 273 -5.05 -6.23 -2.12
C PHE A 273 -4.63 -7.47 -2.91
N GLN A 274 -5.50 -7.91 -3.81
CA GLN A 274 -5.08 -8.76 -4.92
C GLN A 274 -4.07 -7.97 -5.77
N GLY A 275 -3.01 -8.63 -6.25
CA GLY A 275 -2.02 -7.97 -7.11
C GLY A 275 -2.62 -7.50 -8.43
N ASP A 276 -2.34 -6.25 -8.80
CA ASP A 276 -2.81 -5.64 -10.04
C ASP A 276 -2.16 -6.28 -11.28
N LEU A 277 -2.81 -6.16 -12.45
CA LEU A 277 -2.31 -6.67 -13.72
C LEU A 277 -1.28 -5.71 -14.34
N VAL A 278 -0.26 -5.34 -13.56
CA VAL A 278 0.78 -4.41 -14.03
C VAL A 278 1.97 -5.16 -14.60
N SER A 279 2.47 -4.69 -15.73
CA SER A 279 3.61 -5.29 -16.44
C SER A 279 4.82 -5.51 -15.54
N GLY A 280 5.40 -6.70 -15.61
CA GLY A 280 6.57 -7.11 -14.83
C GLY A 280 6.29 -7.51 -13.39
N THR A 281 5.03 -7.84 -13.03
CA THR A 281 4.67 -8.32 -11.69
C THR A 281 3.99 -9.69 -11.67
N ALA A 282 3.86 -10.36 -12.81
CA ALA A 282 3.19 -11.65 -12.93
C ALA A 282 3.67 -12.70 -11.93
N HIS A 283 4.97 -12.74 -11.71
CA HIS A 283 5.61 -13.69 -10.80
C HIS A 283 5.21 -13.51 -9.33
N PHE A 284 4.64 -12.34 -8.94
CA PHE A 284 4.08 -12.07 -7.62
C PHE A 284 2.59 -12.37 -7.51
N ARG A 285 1.88 -12.54 -8.62
CA ARG A 285 0.42 -12.70 -8.56
C ARG A 285 0.02 -14.06 -7.98
N VAL A 286 -0.88 -14.01 -7.01
CA VAL A 286 -1.53 -15.18 -6.43
C VAL A 286 -2.83 -15.43 -7.20
N PRO A 287 -3.17 -16.69 -7.56
CA PRO A 287 -4.46 -16.99 -8.16
C PRO A 287 -5.62 -16.47 -7.31
N LEU A 288 -6.62 -15.86 -7.93
CA LEU A 288 -7.77 -15.25 -7.24
C LEU A 288 -8.49 -16.25 -6.32
N GLN A 289 -8.65 -17.49 -6.79
CA GLN A 289 -9.26 -18.57 -6.00
C GLN A 289 -8.48 -18.81 -4.69
N LYS A 290 -7.14 -18.89 -4.76
CA LYS A 290 -6.30 -19.05 -3.57
C LYS A 290 -6.44 -17.85 -2.62
N GLY A 291 -6.50 -16.63 -3.15
CA GLY A 291 -6.71 -15.43 -2.34
C GLY A 291 -8.04 -15.45 -1.58
N MET A 292 -9.12 -15.90 -2.23
CA MET A 292 -10.43 -16.07 -1.58
C MET A 292 -10.43 -17.18 -0.51
N GLU A 293 -9.68 -18.27 -0.73
CA GLU A 293 -9.49 -19.32 0.27
C GLU A 293 -8.72 -18.82 1.50
N LEU A 294 -7.66 -18.04 1.28
CA LEU A 294 -6.91 -17.40 2.36
C LEU A 294 -7.81 -16.43 3.15
N GLU A 295 -8.62 -15.62 2.49
CA GLU A 295 -9.58 -14.71 3.15
C GLU A 295 -10.56 -15.48 4.06
N GLN A 296 -11.09 -16.61 3.59
CA GLN A 296 -12.00 -17.45 4.36
C GLN A 296 -11.32 -18.03 5.62
N GLU A 297 -10.09 -18.52 5.48
CA GLU A 297 -9.33 -19.05 6.62
C GLU A 297 -8.94 -17.95 7.62
N LEU A 298 -8.51 -16.77 7.14
CA LEU A 298 -8.24 -15.61 8.00
C LEU A 298 -9.48 -15.19 8.79
N ARG A 299 -10.66 -15.26 8.19
CA ARG A 299 -11.92 -14.88 8.84
C ARG A 299 -12.30 -15.81 10.01
N LYS A 300 -11.83 -17.06 10.00
CA LYS A 300 -11.97 -17.99 11.12
C LYS A 300 -10.99 -17.68 12.26
N ARG A 301 -9.79 -17.19 11.93
CA ARG A 301 -8.68 -17.04 12.88
C ARG A 301 -8.56 -15.65 13.49
N LEU A 302 -8.90 -14.62 12.72
CA LEU A 302 -8.71 -13.22 13.11
C LEU A 302 -9.95 -12.64 13.78
N SER A 303 -9.72 -11.77 14.75
CA SER A 303 -10.77 -10.88 15.25
C SER A 303 -11.21 -9.87 14.19
N GLY A 304 -12.40 -9.29 14.32
CA GLY A 304 -12.86 -8.23 13.42
C GLY A 304 -11.93 -7.00 13.38
N LEU A 305 -11.19 -6.75 14.48
CA LEU A 305 -10.19 -5.68 14.52
C LEU A 305 -8.98 -6.00 13.63
N ALA A 306 -8.54 -7.26 13.60
CA ALA A 306 -7.38 -7.71 12.85
C ALA A 306 -7.70 -8.06 11.38
N MET A 307 -8.97 -8.35 11.06
CA MET A 307 -9.38 -8.76 9.71
C MET A 307 -9.33 -7.58 8.71
N PRO A 308 -8.51 -7.66 7.64
CA PRO A 308 -8.52 -6.69 6.55
C PRO A 308 -9.70 -6.93 5.60
N VAL A 309 -9.99 -5.93 4.75
CA VAL A 309 -10.85 -6.14 3.58
C VAL A 309 -9.99 -6.70 2.43
N TYR A 310 -10.22 -7.94 2.03
CA TYR A 310 -9.61 -8.47 0.81
C TYR A 310 -10.31 -7.85 -0.39
N ALA A 311 -9.57 -7.22 -1.29
CA ALA A 311 -10.14 -6.48 -2.42
C ALA A 311 -9.26 -6.57 -3.66
N ILE A 312 -9.91 -6.50 -4.82
CA ILE A 312 -9.28 -6.29 -6.12
C ILE A 312 -9.60 -4.89 -6.62
N ASP A 313 -8.64 -4.23 -7.22
CA ASP A 313 -8.88 -3.03 -8.03
C ASP A 313 -9.06 -3.50 -9.48
N LEU A 314 -10.30 -3.42 -9.96
CA LEU A 314 -10.61 -3.94 -11.29
C LEU A 314 -9.97 -3.09 -12.38
N PRO A 315 -9.43 -3.75 -13.43
CA PRO A 315 -8.93 -3.04 -14.62
C PRO A 315 -10.03 -2.17 -15.25
N GLN A 316 -9.62 -1.30 -16.17
CA GLN A 316 -10.51 -0.43 -16.94
C GLN A 316 -11.43 0.42 -16.04
N GLY A 317 -10.86 1.02 -15.01
CA GLY A 317 -11.60 1.94 -14.15
C GLY A 317 -12.70 1.31 -13.29
N GLY A 318 -12.80 -0.03 -13.20
CA GLY A 318 -13.86 -0.76 -12.50
C GLY A 318 -13.93 -0.53 -10.98
N GLY A 319 -12.87 0.06 -10.38
CA GLY A 319 -12.81 0.40 -8.96
C GLY A 319 -12.53 -0.78 -8.03
N LYS A 320 -12.49 -0.49 -6.74
CA LYS A 320 -12.22 -1.49 -5.70
C LYS A 320 -13.46 -2.34 -5.42
N VAL A 321 -13.33 -3.64 -5.63
CA VAL A 321 -14.37 -4.63 -5.33
C VAL A 321 -13.89 -5.52 -4.18
N PRO A 322 -14.62 -5.56 -3.05
CA PRO A 322 -14.33 -6.50 -1.98
C PRO A 322 -14.56 -7.94 -2.44
N LEU A 323 -13.61 -8.81 -2.13
CA LEU A 323 -13.64 -10.23 -2.43
C LEU A 323 -13.90 -11.00 -1.13
N SER A 324 -15.11 -11.51 -0.98
CA SER A 324 -15.47 -12.32 0.18
C SER A 324 -16.47 -13.40 -0.22
N LYS A 325 -16.49 -14.49 0.55
CA LYS A 325 -17.52 -15.52 0.38
C LYS A 325 -18.90 -14.91 0.62
N LYS A 326 -19.89 -15.32 -0.17
CA LYS A 326 -21.28 -14.99 0.06
C LYS A 326 -21.82 -15.83 1.23
N TYR A 327 -22.05 -15.18 2.36
CA TYR A 327 -22.56 -15.83 3.58
C TYR A 327 -24.09 -15.83 3.67
N VAL A 328 -24.75 -14.94 2.95
CA VAL A 328 -26.20 -14.90 2.82
C VAL A 328 -26.57 -15.81 1.66
N GLU A 329 -27.37 -16.86 1.92
CA GLU A 329 -27.81 -17.78 0.87
C GLU A 329 -29.05 -17.23 0.18
N GLU A 330 -30.18 -17.23 0.85
CA GLU A 330 -31.46 -16.73 0.29
C GLU A 330 -32.47 -16.40 1.39
N THR A 331 -33.49 -15.64 1.01
CA THR A 331 -34.75 -15.47 1.78
C THR A 331 -35.84 -16.33 1.18
N ASN A 332 -36.69 -16.89 2.02
CA ASN A 332 -37.88 -17.62 1.57
C ASN A 332 -39.03 -16.71 1.13
N GLY A 333 -38.81 -15.39 1.02
CA GLY A 333 -39.82 -14.38 0.70
C GLY A 333 -40.77 -14.03 1.85
N CYS A 334 -40.67 -14.71 3.00
CA CYS A 334 -41.47 -14.48 4.20
C CYS A 334 -40.65 -13.84 5.35
N GLY A 335 -39.57 -13.12 5.02
CA GLY A 335 -38.70 -12.45 6.00
C GLY A 335 -37.75 -13.39 6.77
N ILE A 336 -37.60 -14.64 6.36
CA ILE A 336 -36.63 -15.56 6.94
C ILE A 336 -35.42 -15.71 6.01
N TRP A 337 -34.24 -15.32 6.50
CA TRP A 337 -32.97 -15.42 5.79
C TRP A 337 -32.20 -16.65 6.24
N THR A 338 -31.55 -17.31 5.32
CA THR A 338 -30.61 -18.40 5.60
C THR A 338 -29.18 -17.92 5.41
N PHE A 339 -28.33 -18.24 6.37
CA PHE A 339 -26.92 -17.91 6.37
C PHE A 339 -26.06 -19.15 6.49
N THR A 340 -24.92 -19.14 5.82
CA THR A 340 -23.81 -20.04 6.14
C THR A 340 -22.85 -19.30 7.08
N THR A 341 -22.55 -19.85 8.24
CA THR A 341 -21.57 -19.25 9.18
C THR A 341 -20.16 -19.36 8.64
N VAL A 342 -19.21 -18.69 9.32
CA VAL A 342 -17.77 -18.79 8.99
C VAL A 342 -17.28 -20.24 9.10
N GLU A 343 -17.80 -21.00 10.05
CA GLU A 343 -17.48 -22.43 10.27
C GLU A 343 -18.21 -23.38 9.29
N GLY A 344 -19.14 -22.86 8.48
CA GLY A 344 -19.88 -23.65 7.49
C GLY A 344 -21.25 -24.13 7.93
N ASP A 345 -21.67 -23.84 9.17
CA ASP A 345 -22.99 -24.19 9.66
C ASP A 345 -24.11 -23.35 9.04
N ARG A 346 -25.30 -23.91 8.86
CA ARG A 346 -26.46 -23.14 8.46
C ARG A 346 -27.20 -22.55 9.66
N ARG A 347 -27.61 -21.30 9.55
CA ARG A 347 -28.39 -20.57 10.57
C ARG A 347 -29.44 -19.75 9.87
N THR A 348 -30.52 -19.45 10.56
CA THR A 348 -31.60 -18.59 10.09
C THR A 348 -31.69 -17.33 10.93
N TYR A 349 -32.14 -16.25 10.28
CA TYR A 349 -32.48 -14.97 10.91
C TYR A 349 -33.85 -14.54 10.38
N ALA A 350 -34.74 -14.15 11.29
CA ALA A 350 -36.06 -13.63 10.92
C ALA A 350 -36.03 -12.10 10.99
N ASP A 351 -36.39 -11.46 9.88
CA ASP A 351 -36.65 -10.01 9.87
C ASP A 351 -37.93 -9.73 10.67
N PRO A 352 -38.02 -8.56 11.31
CA PRO A 352 -39.31 -8.11 11.83
C PRO A 352 -40.29 -8.01 10.67
N GLU A 353 -41.56 -8.45 10.91
CA GLU A 353 -42.59 -8.28 9.92
C GLU A 353 -42.64 -6.83 9.45
N THR A 354 -42.47 -6.61 8.16
CA THR A 354 -42.75 -5.31 7.53
C THR A 354 -44.26 -5.10 7.61
N THR A 355 -44.72 -4.68 8.78
CA THR A 355 -46.07 -4.13 8.91
C THR A 355 -46.18 -3.00 7.91
N GLY A 356 -47.07 -3.20 6.94
CA GLY A 356 -47.24 -2.35 5.77
C GLY A 356 -47.18 -0.87 6.10
N GLN A 357 -46.50 -0.15 5.23
CA GLN A 357 -46.51 1.30 5.21
C GLN A 357 -47.93 1.81 5.44
N ARG A 358 -48.10 2.47 6.59
CA ARG A 358 -49.26 3.35 6.78
C ARG A 358 -48.94 4.74 6.28
#